data_df313712934f468d5648b7eefa0444c6
#
_entry.id   df313712934f468d5648b7eefa0444c6
#
_cell.length_a   1.000
_cell.length_b   1.000
_cell.length_c   1.000
_cell.angle_alpha   90.00
_cell.angle_beta   90.00
_cell.angle_gamma   90.00
#
_symmetry.space_group_name_H-M   'P 1'
#
loop_
_entity.id
_entity.type
_entity.pdbx_description
1 polymer ?
#
loop_
_entity_poly.entity_id
_entity_poly.type
_entity_poly.pdbx_seq_one_letter_code
_entity_poly.pdbx_strand_id
1 'polypeptide(L)'
;MQAASLIKLYIMGAVYEQYDTITSQYGKEAVDSALYSMITVSDNDCANTLVNDLGNGNSSAGMQAINSFCQTHGYTDTSMGRLLLADTSTGDNYTSAEDCADFLKEIYDEEDSDFSHASDMYALLKAQTRRNKIPAQLPQGVKVANKTGELSDVENDAGILYDSENDLVIVFLSQNLVNASAAQNTIASLSKEIYTYYLSLIHIS
;
A
#
# COMPACT_ATOMS: atom_id res chain seq x y z
N MET A 1 -9.63 -10.12 -1.46
CA MET A 1 -10.03 -9.45 -2.72
C MET A 1 -8.80 -9.26 -3.60
N GLN A 2 -8.98 -8.93 -4.90
CA GLN A 2 -7.83 -8.59 -5.76
C GLN A 2 -7.11 -7.36 -5.22
N ALA A 3 -5.81 -7.49 -4.97
CA ALA A 3 -4.99 -6.41 -4.40
C ALA A 3 -4.70 -5.30 -5.40
N ALA A 4 -4.62 -5.62 -6.69
CA ALA A 4 -4.03 -4.73 -7.67
C ALA A 4 -2.69 -4.19 -7.16
N SER A 5 -2.45 -2.88 -7.26
CA SER A 5 -1.19 -2.29 -6.76
C SER A 5 -1.09 -2.12 -5.25
N LEU A 6 -2.09 -2.54 -4.44
CA LEU A 6 -1.92 -2.59 -2.98
C LEU A 6 -0.91 -3.67 -2.55
N ILE A 7 -0.66 -4.69 -3.38
CA ILE A 7 0.42 -5.66 -3.13
C ILE A 7 1.79 -5.00 -2.94
N LYS A 8 1.98 -3.79 -3.48
CA LYS A 8 3.22 -3.01 -3.34
C LYS A 8 3.50 -2.54 -1.92
N LEU A 9 2.49 -2.48 -1.04
CA LEU A 9 2.70 -2.28 0.40
C LEU A 9 3.57 -3.41 0.98
N TYR A 10 3.22 -4.63 0.67
CA TYR A 10 3.92 -5.82 1.19
C TYR A 10 5.25 -6.08 0.49
N ILE A 11 5.38 -5.70 -0.80
CA ILE A 11 6.70 -5.66 -1.47
C ILE A 11 7.61 -4.67 -0.73
N MET A 12 7.12 -3.47 -0.42
CA MET A 12 7.86 -2.46 0.34
C MET A 12 8.28 -2.98 1.71
N GLY A 13 7.37 -3.60 2.47
CA GLY A 13 7.67 -4.18 3.78
C GLY A 13 8.77 -5.25 3.71
N ALA A 14 8.63 -6.22 2.80
CA ALA A 14 9.61 -7.28 2.60
C ALA A 14 11.00 -6.76 2.17
N VAL A 15 11.05 -5.69 1.36
CA VAL A 15 12.30 -5.04 0.96
C VAL A 15 12.96 -4.37 2.16
N TYR A 16 12.21 -3.63 2.96
CA TYR A 16 12.75 -2.97 4.16
C TYR A 16 13.16 -3.97 5.25
N GLU A 17 12.50 -5.10 5.40
CA GLU A 17 12.94 -6.17 6.31
C GLU A 17 14.33 -6.72 5.94
N GLN A 18 14.69 -6.71 4.65
CA GLN A 18 15.98 -7.18 4.12
C GLN A 18 16.84 -6.03 3.58
N TYR A 19 16.58 -4.80 3.99
CA TYR A 19 17.10 -3.58 3.37
C TYR A 19 18.63 -3.55 3.25
N ASP A 20 19.34 -3.83 4.31
CA ASP A 20 20.81 -3.81 4.32
C ASP A 20 21.40 -4.84 3.34
N THR A 21 20.79 -6.02 3.25
CA THR A 21 21.23 -7.09 2.34
C THR A 21 21.01 -6.67 0.90
N ILE A 22 19.82 -6.20 0.58
CA ILE A 22 19.42 -5.82 -0.79
C ILE A 22 20.23 -4.61 -1.26
N THR A 23 20.37 -3.58 -0.42
CA THR A 23 21.14 -2.37 -0.76
C THR A 23 22.63 -2.63 -0.91
N SER A 24 23.18 -3.57 -0.13
CA SER A 24 24.58 -4.01 -0.28
C SER A 24 24.81 -4.71 -1.63
N GLN A 25 23.83 -5.46 -2.12
CA GLN A 25 23.96 -6.26 -3.34
C GLN A 25 23.64 -5.47 -4.62
N TYR A 26 22.59 -4.64 -4.59
CA TYR A 26 22.06 -3.96 -5.78
C TYR A 26 22.33 -2.44 -5.78
N GLY A 27 22.86 -1.92 -4.69
CA GLY A 27 23.17 -0.49 -4.52
C GLY A 27 22.01 0.29 -3.90
N LYS A 28 22.33 1.04 -2.86
CA LYS A 28 21.33 1.81 -2.08
C LYS A 28 20.50 2.76 -2.95
N GLU A 29 21.15 3.55 -3.81
CA GLU A 29 20.47 4.54 -4.67
C GLU A 29 19.47 3.89 -5.63
N ALA A 30 19.80 2.72 -6.18
CA ALA A 30 18.93 1.98 -7.09
C ALA A 30 17.68 1.44 -6.35
N VAL A 31 17.88 0.84 -5.17
CA VAL A 31 16.79 0.31 -4.33
C VAL A 31 15.88 1.44 -3.86
N ASP A 32 16.41 2.53 -3.34
CA ASP A 32 15.63 3.68 -2.87
C ASP A 32 14.81 4.32 -4.01
N SER A 33 15.41 4.46 -5.19
CA SER A 33 14.73 5.00 -6.38
C SER A 33 13.59 4.08 -6.83
N ALA A 34 13.80 2.75 -6.79
CA ALA A 34 12.76 1.79 -7.13
C ALA A 34 11.62 1.80 -6.10
N LEU A 35 11.91 1.83 -4.80
CA LEU A 35 10.92 1.97 -3.74
C LEU A 35 10.10 3.26 -3.90
N TYR A 36 10.78 4.38 -4.15
CA TYR A 36 10.13 5.67 -4.36
C TYR A 36 9.15 5.62 -5.53
N SER A 37 9.59 5.17 -6.71
CA SER A 37 8.75 5.11 -7.90
C SER A 37 7.60 4.09 -7.74
N MET A 38 7.89 2.92 -7.16
CA MET A 38 6.89 1.89 -6.89
C MET A 38 5.73 2.42 -6.04
N ILE A 39 6.02 3.22 -5.01
CA ILE A 39 4.99 3.71 -4.09
C ILE A 39 4.35 4.99 -4.60
N THR A 40 5.13 6.01 -5.00
CA THR A 40 4.62 7.36 -5.26
C THR A 40 3.84 7.49 -6.58
N VAL A 41 4.26 6.78 -7.62
CA VAL A 41 3.60 6.77 -8.94
C VAL A 41 3.05 5.40 -9.31
N SER A 42 3.22 4.43 -8.42
CA SER A 42 2.75 3.04 -8.62
C SER A 42 3.42 2.34 -9.81
N ASP A 43 4.73 2.59 -10.01
CA ASP A 43 5.51 1.97 -11.09
C ASP A 43 5.55 0.44 -10.96
N ASN A 44 5.22 -0.27 -12.06
CA ASN A 44 5.15 -1.73 -12.08
C ASN A 44 6.51 -2.38 -12.35
N ASP A 45 7.34 -1.75 -13.16
CA ASP A 45 8.67 -2.28 -13.50
C ASP A 45 9.60 -2.18 -12.27
N CYS A 46 9.51 -1.06 -11.53
CA CYS A 46 10.21 -0.92 -10.25
C CYS A 46 9.75 -1.96 -9.22
N ALA A 47 8.43 -2.24 -9.14
CA ALA A 47 7.91 -3.30 -8.28
C ALA A 47 8.48 -4.68 -8.66
N ASN A 48 8.45 -5.03 -9.95
CA ASN A 48 8.99 -6.30 -10.44
C ASN A 48 10.51 -6.41 -10.24
N THR A 49 11.25 -5.30 -10.37
CA THR A 49 12.68 -5.25 -10.07
C THR A 49 12.93 -5.59 -8.60
N LEU A 50 12.22 -4.96 -7.67
CA LEU A 50 12.36 -5.24 -6.23
C LEU A 50 11.98 -6.68 -5.87
N VAL A 51 10.93 -7.24 -6.50
CA VAL A 51 10.60 -8.67 -6.34
C VAL A 51 11.74 -9.57 -6.83
N ASN A 52 12.35 -9.23 -7.96
CA ASN A 52 13.49 -9.98 -8.49
C ASN A 52 14.72 -9.88 -7.58
N ASP A 53 14.98 -8.71 -7.02
CA ASP A 53 16.09 -8.46 -6.10
C ASP A 53 15.92 -9.23 -4.78
N LEU A 54 14.70 -9.26 -4.20
CA LEU A 54 14.34 -10.11 -3.06
C LEU A 54 14.65 -11.59 -3.29
N GLY A 55 14.52 -12.04 -4.53
CA GLY A 55 14.77 -13.43 -4.94
C GLY A 55 16.18 -13.68 -5.50
N ASN A 56 17.15 -12.76 -5.33
CA ASN A 56 18.49 -12.89 -5.89
C ASN A 56 18.51 -13.16 -7.41
N GLY A 57 17.67 -12.44 -8.16
CA GLY A 57 17.51 -12.62 -9.60
C GLY A 57 16.47 -13.66 -9.99
N ASN A 58 15.72 -14.21 -9.06
CA ASN A 58 14.65 -15.19 -9.30
C ASN A 58 13.30 -14.65 -8.78
N SER A 59 12.45 -14.22 -9.69
CA SER A 59 11.15 -13.62 -9.34
C SER A 59 10.22 -14.57 -8.56
N SER A 60 10.30 -15.88 -8.79
CA SER A 60 9.51 -16.86 -8.03
C SER A 60 9.97 -16.92 -6.56
N ALA A 61 11.29 -16.90 -6.33
CA ALA A 61 11.83 -16.84 -4.99
C ALA A 61 11.48 -15.50 -4.31
N GLY A 62 11.49 -14.38 -5.05
CA GLY A 62 11.07 -13.08 -4.55
C GLY A 62 9.61 -13.03 -4.13
N MET A 63 8.70 -13.58 -4.95
CA MET A 63 7.29 -13.72 -4.56
C MET A 63 7.11 -14.60 -3.32
N GLN A 64 7.89 -15.66 -3.18
CA GLN A 64 7.88 -16.49 -1.96
C GLN A 64 8.37 -15.71 -0.74
N ALA A 65 9.41 -14.88 -0.88
CA ALA A 65 9.89 -14.03 0.21
C ALA A 65 8.80 -13.04 0.68
N ILE A 66 8.06 -12.41 -0.25
CA ILE A 66 6.93 -11.53 0.07
C ILE A 66 5.81 -12.31 0.77
N ASN A 67 5.46 -13.49 0.28
CA ASN A 67 4.44 -14.32 0.93
C ASN A 67 4.88 -14.78 2.32
N SER A 68 6.17 -15.08 2.52
CA SER A 68 6.71 -15.41 3.84
C SER A 68 6.66 -14.21 4.79
N PHE A 69 6.99 -13.01 4.31
CA PHE A 69 6.81 -11.75 5.04
C PHE A 69 5.36 -11.59 5.50
N CYS A 70 4.39 -11.72 4.58
CA CYS A 70 2.97 -11.62 4.92
C CYS A 70 2.56 -12.62 6.02
N GLN A 71 2.99 -13.88 5.91
CA GLN A 71 2.67 -14.90 6.91
C GLN A 71 3.32 -14.60 8.28
N THR A 72 4.56 -14.15 8.29
CA THR A 72 5.31 -13.83 9.52
C THR A 72 4.67 -12.68 10.29
N HIS A 73 4.17 -11.67 9.57
CA HIS A 73 3.53 -10.49 10.15
C HIS A 73 2.00 -10.63 10.32
N GLY A 74 1.43 -11.81 10.05
CA GLY A 74 0.01 -12.09 10.30
C GLY A 74 -0.95 -11.61 9.21
N TYR A 75 -0.45 -11.13 8.04
CA TYR A 75 -1.27 -10.75 6.89
C TYR A 75 -1.73 -11.98 6.11
N THR A 76 -2.65 -12.75 6.71
CA THR A 76 -2.99 -14.11 6.27
C THR A 76 -3.85 -14.16 5.01
N ASP A 77 -4.55 -13.08 4.68
CA ASP A 77 -5.38 -12.94 3.49
C ASP A 77 -4.62 -12.31 2.30
N THR A 78 -3.33 -12.00 2.50
CA THR A 78 -2.48 -11.38 1.50
C THR A 78 -1.54 -12.37 0.86
N SER A 79 -1.50 -12.36 -0.48
CA SER A 79 -0.58 -13.20 -1.24
C SER A 79 -0.21 -12.59 -2.59
N MET A 80 1.04 -12.79 -2.99
CA MET A 80 1.55 -12.47 -4.32
C MET A 80 1.64 -13.73 -5.16
N GLY A 81 0.77 -13.85 -6.16
CA GLY A 81 0.70 -15.02 -7.06
C GLY A 81 1.28 -14.78 -8.44
N ARG A 82 1.55 -13.50 -8.83
CA ARG A 82 2.15 -13.12 -10.11
C ARG A 82 2.90 -11.79 -10.04
N LEU A 83 3.81 -11.57 -10.96
CA LEU A 83 4.39 -10.25 -11.18
C LEU A 83 3.35 -9.24 -11.67
N LEU A 84 3.62 -7.96 -11.46
CA LEU A 84 2.76 -6.89 -11.96
C LEU A 84 2.75 -6.94 -13.51
N LEU A 85 1.59 -6.74 -14.12
CA LEU A 85 1.32 -6.83 -15.56
C LEU A 85 1.49 -8.24 -16.18
N ALA A 86 1.89 -9.26 -15.42
CA ALA A 86 1.89 -10.62 -15.92
C ALA A 86 0.46 -11.14 -16.16
N ASP A 87 0.35 -12.20 -16.98
CA ASP A 87 -0.92 -12.85 -17.26
C ASP A 87 -1.54 -13.46 -15.99
N THR A 88 -2.86 -13.37 -15.85
CA THR A 88 -3.60 -13.86 -14.69
C THR A 88 -3.89 -15.36 -14.72
N SER A 89 -3.53 -16.06 -15.80
CA SER A 89 -3.79 -17.51 -15.98
C SER A 89 -3.11 -18.39 -14.94
N THR A 90 -2.02 -17.91 -14.32
CA THR A 90 -1.24 -18.64 -13.31
C THR A 90 -1.53 -18.22 -11.87
N GLY A 91 -2.37 -17.21 -11.66
CA GLY A 91 -2.72 -16.68 -10.34
C GLY A 91 -2.92 -15.17 -10.37
N ASP A 92 -3.26 -14.61 -9.22
CA ASP A 92 -3.37 -13.16 -9.04
C ASP A 92 -2.84 -12.75 -7.66
N ASN A 93 -2.80 -11.44 -7.40
CA ASN A 93 -2.39 -10.87 -6.14
C ASN A 93 -3.62 -10.53 -5.32
N TYR A 94 -3.66 -10.97 -4.08
CA TYR A 94 -4.80 -10.80 -3.18
C TYR A 94 -4.40 -10.08 -1.90
N THR A 95 -5.38 -9.44 -1.27
CA THR A 95 -5.27 -8.83 0.07
C THR A 95 -6.66 -8.66 0.70
N SER A 96 -6.71 -8.28 1.96
CA SER A 96 -7.93 -7.90 2.68
C SER A 96 -7.87 -6.45 3.17
N ALA A 97 -9.02 -5.90 3.55
CA ALA A 97 -9.04 -4.57 4.16
C ALA A 97 -8.39 -4.58 5.55
N GLU A 98 -8.52 -5.69 6.28
CA GLU A 98 -7.89 -5.91 7.58
C GLU A 98 -6.37 -5.92 7.46
N ASP A 99 -5.80 -6.78 6.59
CA ASP A 99 -4.35 -6.83 6.37
C ASP A 99 -3.76 -5.46 5.95
N CYS A 100 -4.47 -4.72 5.07
CA CYS A 100 -4.04 -3.38 4.68
C CYS A 100 -4.08 -2.39 5.85
N ALA A 101 -5.11 -2.46 6.70
CA ALA A 101 -5.25 -1.58 7.86
C ALA A 101 -4.18 -1.90 8.92
N ASP A 102 -3.92 -3.17 9.19
CA ASP A 102 -2.90 -3.61 10.12
C ASP A 102 -1.50 -3.19 9.66
N PHE A 103 -1.18 -3.37 8.36
CA PHE A 103 0.08 -2.90 7.79
C PHE A 103 0.25 -1.38 7.92
N LEU A 104 -0.80 -0.59 7.64
CA LEU A 104 -0.75 0.86 7.76
C LEU A 104 -0.64 1.33 9.22
N LYS A 105 -1.31 0.64 10.14
CA LYS A 105 -1.20 0.90 11.57
C LYS A 105 0.22 0.63 12.06
N GLU A 106 0.80 -0.49 11.67
CA GLU A 106 2.18 -0.85 12.00
C GLU A 106 3.19 0.22 11.54
N ILE A 107 3.01 0.76 10.33
CA ILE A 107 3.83 1.87 9.83
C ILE A 107 3.59 3.18 10.61
N TYR A 108 2.35 3.43 11.02
CA TYR A 108 1.98 4.66 11.75
C TYR A 108 2.58 4.69 13.15
N ASP A 109 2.60 3.57 13.84
CA ASP A 109 3.13 3.42 15.21
C ASP A 109 4.68 3.37 15.21
N GLU A 110 5.34 4.28 14.50
CA GLU A 110 6.78 4.30 14.17
C GLU A 110 7.70 3.96 15.37
N GLU A 111 7.35 4.38 16.59
CA GLU A 111 8.16 4.16 17.80
C GLU A 111 7.97 2.76 18.40
N ASP A 112 6.79 2.17 18.23
CA ASP A 112 6.42 0.85 18.75
C ASP A 112 6.35 -0.22 17.65
N SER A 113 6.71 0.14 16.40
CA SER A 113 6.66 -0.73 15.25
C SER A 113 7.71 -1.84 15.30
N ASP A 114 7.31 -3.04 14.88
CA ASP A 114 8.24 -4.14 14.58
C ASP A 114 9.05 -3.89 13.29
N PHE A 115 8.68 -2.86 12.49
CA PHE A 115 9.39 -2.48 11.28
C PHE A 115 10.52 -1.47 11.56
N SER A 116 11.77 -1.89 11.37
CA SER A 116 12.95 -1.02 11.55
C SER A 116 12.95 0.23 10.67
N HIS A 117 12.15 0.25 9.58
CA HIS A 117 12.04 1.33 8.60
C HIS A 117 10.59 1.88 8.48
N ALA A 118 9.79 1.83 9.54
CA ALA A 118 8.41 2.32 9.53
C ALA A 118 8.32 3.78 9.07
N SER A 119 9.19 4.66 9.57
CA SER A 119 9.24 6.08 9.18
C SER A 119 9.56 6.30 7.70
N ASP A 120 10.47 5.48 7.13
CA ASP A 120 10.80 5.56 5.69
C ASP A 120 9.62 5.12 4.84
N MET A 121 8.95 4.03 5.20
CA MET A 121 7.73 3.55 4.53
C MET A 121 6.60 4.58 4.61
N TYR A 122 6.40 5.18 5.79
CA TYR A 122 5.39 6.23 5.96
C TYR A 122 5.70 7.47 5.13
N ALA A 123 6.98 7.88 5.03
CA ALA A 123 7.42 8.99 4.18
C ALA A 123 7.10 8.73 2.69
N LEU A 124 7.30 7.50 2.20
CA LEU A 124 6.94 7.12 0.83
C LEU A 124 5.44 7.22 0.57
N LEU A 125 4.59 6.77 1.51
CA LEU A 125 3.14 6.89 1.40
C LEU A 125 2.66 8.34 1.42
N LYS A 126 3.31 9.21 2.22
CA LYS A 126 3.06 10.66 2.23
C LYS A 126 3.37 11.32 0.88
N ALA A 127 4.33 10.79 0.14
CA ALA A 127 4.75 11.29 -1.17
C ALA A 127 3.89 10.78 -2.35
N GLN A 128 2.82 10.01 -2.10
CA GLN A 128 1.91 9.51 -3.13
C GLN A 128 1.32 10.64 -3.99
N THR A 129 1.41 10.51 -5.31
CA THR A 129 0.95 11.53 -6.26
C THR A 129 -0.46 11.29 -6.81
N ARG A 130 -0.98 10.05 -6.70
CA ARG A 130 -2.34 9.71 -7.15
C ARG A 130 -3.35 10.13 -6.08
N ARG A 131 -4.14 11.18 -6.37
CA ARG A 131 -4.99 11.86 -5.40
C ARG A 131 -6.48 11.81 -5.75
N ASN A 132 -6.89 10.88 -6.63
CA ASN A 132 -8.24 10.84 -7.21
C ASN A 132 -9.26 9.99 -6.42
N LYS A 133 -8.90 9.42 -5.28
CA LYS A 133 -9.77 8.59 -4.43
C LYS A 133 -9.85 9.16 -3.00
N ILE A 134 -9.28 8.51 -1.99
CA ILE A 134 -9.36 8.98 -0.59
C ILE A 134 -9.10 10.49 -0.46
N PRO A 135 -8.03 11.08 -1.04
CA PRO A 135 -7.74 12.49 -0.83
C PRO A 135 -8.67 13.47 -1.55
N ALA A 136 -9.43 13.01 -2.56
CA ALA A 136 -10.02 13.89 -3.58
C ALA A 136 -11.07 14.88 -3.04
N GLN A 137 -11.81 14.54 -1.97
CA GLN A 137 -12.87 15.36 -1.42
C GLN A 137 -12.71 15.69 0.07
N LEU A 138 -11.56 15.37 0.65
CA LEU A 138 -11.28 15.69 2.06
C LEU A 138 -11.17 17.21 2.26
N PRO A 139 -11.50 17.70 3.47
CA PRO A 139 -11.34 19.12 3.82
C PRO A 139 -9.91 19.61 3.62
N GLN A 140 -9.77 20.92 3.37
CA GLN A 140 -8.47 21.55 3.29
C GLN A 140 -7.70 21.39 4.61
N GLY A 141 -6.45 21.01 4.53
CA GLY A 141 -5.57 20.79 5.68
C GLY A 141 -5.39 19.33 6.07
N VAL A 142 -6.36 18.46 5.74
CA VAL A 142 -6.22 17.01 5.94
C VAL A 142 -5.20 16.46 4.94
N LYS A 143 -4.22 15.76 5.45
CA LYS A 143 -3.18 15.10 4.65
C LYS A 143 -3.48 13.61 4.59
N VAL A 144 -2.96 12.95 3.54
CA VAL A 144 -3.16 11.52 3.35
C VAL A 144 -1.85 10.88 2.90
N ALA A 145 -1.44 9.87 3.64
CA ALA A 145 -0.41 8.92 3.25
C ALA A 145 -1.14 7.67 2.72
N ASN A 146 -1.03 7.36 1.43
CA ASN A 146 -1.84 6.29 0.85
C ASN A 146 -1.14 5.51 -0.26
N LYS A 147 -1.69 4.34 -0.57
CA LYS A 147 -1.37 3.56 -1.75
C LYS A 147 -2.65 3.21 -2.48
N THR A 148 -2.69 3.50 -3.79
CA THR A 148 -3.79 3.14 -4.68
C THR A 148 -3.57 1.78 -5.35
N GLY A 149 -4.67 1.12 -5.73
CA GLY A 149 -4.65 -0.09 -6.56
C GLY A 149 -5.73 -0.01 -7.64
N GLU A 150 -5.39 -0.31 -8.91
CA GLU A 150 -6.29 -0.16 -10.05
C GLU A 150 -6.10 -1.32 -11.03
N LEU A 151 -7.22 -1.90 -11.48
CA LEU A 151 -7.35 -2.76 -12.66
C LEU A 151 -8.57 -2.27 -13.46
N SER A 152 -8.90 -2.95 -14.56
CA SER A 152 -10.03 -2.55 -15.39
C SER A 152 -11.39 -2.51 -14.65
N ASP A 153 -11.53 -3.36 -13.63
CA ASP A 153 -12.74 -3.53 -12.82
C ASP A 153 -12.47 -3.53 -11.30
N VAL A 154 -11.29 -2.99 -10.89
CA VAL A 154 -10.86 -2.89 -9.49
C VAL A 154 -10.42 -1.46 -9.19
N GLU A 155 -10.96 -0.88 -8.12
CA GLU A 155 -10.55 0.40 -7.56
C GLU A 155 -10.33 0.28 -6.05
N ASN A 156 -9.08 0.29 -5.65
CA ASN A 156 -8.66 0.19 -4.26
C ASN A 156 -7.90 1.45 -3.83
N ASP A 157 -8.02 1.80 -2.55
CA ASP A 157 -7.18 2.80 -1.92
C ASP A 157 -7.08 2.50 -0.42
N ALA A 158 -5.86 2.50 0.12
CA ALA A 158 -5.58 2.26 1.52
C ALA A 158 -4.69 3.38 2.04
N GLY A 159 -5.06 4.04 3.14
CA GLY A 159 -4.33 5.21 3.59
C GLY A 159 -4.56 5.59 5.04
N ILE A 160 -3.68 6.47 5.51
CA ILE A 160 -3.73 7.14 6.80
C ILE A 160 -4.08 8.60 6.53
N LEU A 161 -5.23 9.04 7.03
CA LEU A 161 -5.59 10.46 7.08
C LEU A 161 -4.96 11.03 8.34
N TYR A 162 -4.30 12.17 8.22
CA TYR A 162 -3.66 12.80 9.36
C TYR A 162 -3.76 14.33 9.30
N ASP A 163 -3.97 14.93 10.46
CA ASP A 163 -3.96 16.37 10.66
C ASP A 163 -3.22 16.72 11.97
N SER A 164 -3.49 17.87 12.58
CA SER A 164 -2.84 18.29 13.81
C SER A 164 -3.42 17.64 15.09
N GLU A 165 -4.56 16.97 15.00
CA GLU A 165 -5.32 16.52 16.18
C GLU A 165 -5.81 15.07 16.07
N ASN A 166 -5.96 14.55 14.82
CA ASN A 166 -6.64 13.27 14.61
C ASN A 166 -6.05 12.50 13.44
N ASP A 167 -5.83 11.22 13.67
CA ASP A 167 -5.34 10.31 12.65
C ASP A 167 -6.31 9.13 12.50
N LEU A 168 -6.52 8.71 11.26
CA LEU A 168 -7.48 7.67 10.91
C LEU A 168 -6.95 6.80 9.79
N VAL A 169 -6.86 5.49 10.02
CA VAL A 169 -6.64 4.52 8.96
C VAL A 169 -7.94 4.20 8.25
N ILE A 170 -7.93 4.26 6.92
CA ILE A 170 -9.10 3.97 6.09
C ILE A 170 -8.69 3.11 4.89
N VAL A 171 -9.48 2.09 4.58
CA VAL A 171 -9.22 1.16 3.49
C VAL A 171 -10.48 0.93 2.67
N PHE A 172 -10.37 1.05 1.37
CA PHE A 172 -11.40 0.72 0.40
C PHE A 172 -10.90 -0.33 -0.58
N LEU A 173 -11.61 -1.44 -0.67
CA LEU A 173 -11.40 -2.47 -1.68
C LEU A 173 -12.68 -2.66 -2.48
N SER A 174 -12.58 -2.62 -3.80
CA SER A 174 -13.72 -2.86 -4.69
C SER A 174 -13.30 -3.63 -5.94
N GLN A 175 -14.14 -4.54 -6.38
CA GLN A 175 -13.89 -5.38 -7.55
C GLN A 175 -15.19 -5.70 -8.30
N ASN A 176 -15.09 -6.23 -9.53
CA ASN A 176 -16.20 -6.49 -10.43
C ASN A 176 -16.98 -5.21 -10.76
N LEU A 177 -16.27 -4.11 -10.94
CA LEU A 177 -16.83 -2.80 -11.20
C LEU A 177 -17.25 -2.67 -12.67
N VAL A 178 -18.43 -2.13 -12.89
CA VAL A 178 -18.90 -1.75 -14.23
C VAL A 178 -18.40 -0.34 -14.60
N ASN A 179 -18.15 0.51 -13.60
CA ASN A 179 -17.74 1.90 -13.79
C ASN A 179 -16.69 2.32 -12.75
N ALA A 180 -15.43 2.30 -13.14
CA ALA A 180 -14.30 2.68 -12.31
C ALA A 180 -14.37 4.14 -11.81
N SER A 181 -14.79 5.08 -12.68
CA SER A 181 -14.90 6.50 -12.29
C SER A 181 -15.98 6.72 -11.22
N ALA A 182 -17.10 5.99 -11.30
CA ALA A 182 -18.11 6.04 -10.26
C ALA A 182 -17.59 5.49 -8.93
N ALA A 183 -16.80 4.41 -8.95
CA ALA A 183 -16.18 3.86 -7.76
C ALA A 183 -15.16 4.82 -7.13
N GLN A 184 -14.31 5.48 -7.93
CA GLN A 184 -13.38 6.50 -7.45
C GLN A 184 -14.12 7.66 -6.75
N ASN A 185 -15.21 8.16 -7.34
CA ASN A 185 -16.04 9.20 -6.74
C ASN A 185 -16.70 8.73 -5.43
N THR A 186 -17.15 7.47 -5.39
CA THR A 186 -17.73 6.88 -4.18
C THR A 186 -16.69 6.79 -3.05
N ILE A 187 -15.48 6.32 -3.34
CA ILE A 187 -14.38 6.27 -2.37
C ILE A 187 -14.10 7.69 -1.83
N ALA A 188 -14.01 8.69 -2.71
CA ALA A 188 -13.76 10.07 -2.31
C ALA A 188 -14.87 10.63 -1.41
N SER A 189 -16.14 10.40 -1.77
CA SER A 189 -17.30 10.85 -0.99
C SER A 189 -17.37 10.18 0.38
N LEU A 190 -17.23 8.85 0.42
CA LEU A 190 -17.23 8.09 1.67
C LEU A 190 -16.06 8.47 2.58
N SER A 191 -14.88 8.72 2.03
CA SER A 191 -13.72 9.19 2.81
C SER A 191 -14.04 10.50 3.53
N LYS A 192 -14.68 11.45 2.83
CA LYS A 192 -15.11 12.71 3.42
C LYS A 192 -16.17 12.51 4.50
N GLU A 193 -17.19 11.68 4.25
CA GLU A 193 -18.27 11.40 5.21
C GLU A 193 -17.73 10.73 6.47
N ILE A 194 -16.90 9.70 6.33
CA ILE A 194 -16.27 8.96 7.45
C ILE A 194 -15.40 9.92 8.27
N TYR A 195 -14.55 10.72 7.64
CA TYR A 195 -13.72 11.69 8.33
C TYR A 195 -14.56 12.72 9.10
N THR A 196 -15.61 13.26 8.49
CA THR A 196 -16.52 14.23 9.13
C THR A 196 -17.25 13.61 10.32
N TYR A 197 -17.70 12.36 10.19
CA TYR A 197 -18.33 11.61 11.27
C TYR A 197 -17.36 11.37 12.44
N TYR A 198 -16.15 10.91 12.12
CA TYR A 198 -15.09 10.67 13.09
C TYR A 198 -14.79 11.92 13.93
N LEU A 199 -14.63 13.09 13.28
CA LEU A 199 -14.44 14.37 13.97
C LEU A 199 -15.62 14.71 14.90
N SER A 200 -16.86 14.41 14.51
CA SER A 200 -18.03 14.66 15.34
C SER A 200 -18.05 13.86 16.63
N LEU A 201 -17.46 12.66 16.63
CA LEU A 201 -17.37 11.81 17.82
C LEU A 201 -16.34 12.34 18.83
N ILE A 202 -15.24 12.89 18.36
CA ILE A 202 -14.14 13.38 19.22
C ILE A 202 -14.53 14.70 19.91
N HIS A 203 -15.31 15.55 19.26
CA HIS A 203 -15.73 16.84 19.81
C HIS A 203 -16.89 16.74 20.81
N ILE A 204 -17.47 15.53 21.00
CA ILE A 204 -18.55 15.27 21.97
C ILE A 204 -18.00 14.70 23.31
N SER A 205 -16.74 14.28 23.33
CA SER A 205 -16.05 13.73 24.53
C SER A 205 -15.21 14.79 25.23
#